data_b5c2736688ee09b3997845b8a50bfd2c
#
_entry.id   b5c2736688ee09b3997845b8a50bfd2c
#
_cell.length_a   1.000
_cell.length_b   1.000
_cell.length_c   1.000
_cell.angle_alpha   90.00
_cell.angle_beta   90.00
_cell.angle_gamma   90.00
#
_symmetry.space_group_name_H-M   'P 1'
#
loop_
_entity.id
_entity.type
_entity.pdbx_description
1 polymer ?
#
loop_
_entity_poly.entity_id
_entity_poly.type
_entity_poly.pdbx_seq_one_letter_code
_entity_poly.pdbx_strand_id
1 'polypeptide(L)'
;LVSIEDQHQYQARLAGLKDFNEVFELVKESVNTKFSMHRAGLSLILQGLPSSLGAYHILGSNVIVMNRAILSIIKAYKSSEEYNSYLFMVLAHEYLHSFGILDEFRVRNMTYDLCS
;
A
#
# COMPACT_ATOMS: atom_id res chain seq x y z
N LEU A 1 3.08 -9.72 -16.69
CA LEU A 1 2.28 -8.70 -17.38
C LEU A 1 0.81 -8.80 -16.97
N VAL A 2 0.27 -7.66 -16.54
CA VAL A 2 -1.13 -7.55 -16.15
C VAL A 2 -1.95 -7.23 -17.41
N SER A 3 -3.04 -7.96 -17.64
CA SER A 3 -3.92 -7.71 -18.80
C SER A 3 -4.68 -6.40 -18.63
N ILE A 4 -5.23 -5.86 -19.72
CA ILE A 4 -6.06 -4.66 -19.68
C ILE A 4 -7.31 -4.90 -18.80
N GLU A 5 -7.91 -6.10 -18.88
CA GLU A 5 -9.05 -6.44 -18.04
C GLU A 5 -8.67 -6.47 -16.56
N ASP A 6 -7.51 -7.03 -16.22
CA ASP A 6 -7.04 -7.06 -14.83
C ASP A 6 -6.78 -5.65 -14.31
N GLN A 7 -6.21 -4.77 -15.14
CA GLN A 7 -6.00 -3.37 -14.79
C GLN A 7 -7.33 -2.65 -14.53
N HIS A 8 -8.33 -2.86 -15.36
CA HIS A 8 -9.65 -2.28 -15.18
C HIS A 8 -10.32 -2.79 -13.91
N GLN A 9 -10.23 -4.09 -13.63
CA GLN A 9 -10.78 -4.68 -12.41
C GLN A 9 -10.08 -4.12 -11.16
N TYR A 10 -8.76 -3.99 -11.21
CA TYR A 10 -7.99 -3.41 -10.13
C TYR A 10 -8.42 -1.97 -9.86
N GLN A 11 -8.51 -1.14 -10.90
CA GLN A 11 -8.91 0.25 -10.76
C GLN A 11 -10.34 0.38 -10.22
N ALA A 12 -11.26 -0.44 -10.72
CA ALA A 12 -12.64 -0.44 -10.26
C ALA A 12 -12.74 -0.83 -8.78
N ARG A 13 -12.00 -1.86 -8.37
CA ARG A 13 -11.95 -2.28 -6.97
C ARG A 13 -11.38 -1.18 -6.08
N LEU A 14 -10.28 -0.56 -6.52
CA LEU A 14 -9.63 0.50 -5.76
C LEU A 14 -10.55 1.71 -5.55
N ALA A 15 -11.28 2.10 -6.58
CA ALA A 15 -12.21 3.23 -6.51
C ALA A 15 -13.38 2.95 -5.57
N GLY A 16 -13.79 1.68 -5.42
CA GLY A 16 -14.89 1.30 -4.55
C GLY A 16 -14.51 1.08 -3.09
N LEU A 17 -13.23 1.13 -2.74
CA LEU A 17 -12.80 0.89 -1.36
C LEU A 17 -13.08 2.12 -0.48
N LYS A 18 -13.47 1.88 0.77
CA LYS A 18 -13.98 2.93 1.66
C LYS A 18 -13.01 3.30 2.79
N ASP A 19 -12.10 2.40 3.17
CA ASP A 19 -11.17 2.67 4.25
C ASP A 19 -9.81 2.01 3.99
N PHE A 20 -8.82 2.38 4.79
CA PHE A 20 -7.45 1.91 4.60
C PHE A 20 -7.28 0.41 4.90
N ASN A 21 -8.15 -0.18 5.72
CA ASN A 21 -8.11 -1.62 5.98
C ASN A 21 -8.50 -2.40 4.72
N GLU A 22 -9.50 -1.94 3.99
CA GLU A 22 -9.88 -2.55 2.71
C GLU A 22 -8.77 -2.43 1.68
N VAL A 23 -8.10 -1.27 1.63
CA VAL A 23 -6.94 -1.07 0.75
C VAL A 23 -5.82 -2.02 1.13
N PHE A 24 -5.55 -2.21 2.42
CA PHE A 24 -4.50 -3.12 2.86
C PHE A 24 -4.82 -4.57 2.53
N GLU A 25 -6.08 -4.98 2.65
CA GLU A 25 -6.49 -6.34 2.24
C GLU A 25 -6.26 -6.54 0.73
N LEU A 26 -6.53 -5.52 -0.09
CA LEU A 26 -6.24 -5.58 -1.51
C LEU A 26 -4.73 -5.67 -1.78
N VAL A 27 -3.91 -4.95 -1.02
CA VAL A 27 -2.45 -5.05 -1.11
C VAL A 27 -1.98 -6.48 -0.85
N LYS A 28 -2.45 -7.08 0.24
CA LYS A 28 -2.07 -8.46 0.61
C LYS A 28 -2.48 -9.45 -0.45
N GLU A 29 -3.68 -9.33 -0.96
CA GLU A 29 -4.19 -10.20 -2.03
C GLU A 29 -3.37 -10.04 -3.31
N SER A 30 -3.05 -8.80 -3.69
CA SER A 30 -2.29 -8.51 -4.90
C SER A 30 -0.86 -9.05 -4.82
N VAL A 31 -0.20 -8.88 -3.67
CA VAL A 31 1.15 -9.40 -3.44
C VAL A 31 1.15 -10.92 -3.48
N ASN A 32 0.17 -11.57 -2.87
CA ASN A 32 0.05 -13.02 -2.90
C ASN A 32 -0.17 -13.53 -4.33
N THR A 33 -1.04 -12.88 -5.08
CA THR A 33 -1.35 -13.27 -6.45
C THR A 33 -0.15 -13.07 -7.37
N LYS A 34 0.53 -11.93 -7.27
CA LYS A 34 1.62 -11.57 -8.19
C LYS A 34 2.94 -12.24 -7.83
N PHE A 35 3.27 -12.33 -6.56
CA PHE A 35 4.59 -12.78 -6.10
C PHE A 35 4.54 -14.06 -5.27
N SER A 36 3.36 -14.62 -5.04
CA SER A 36 3.17 -15.81 -4.19
C SER A 36 3.73 -15.60 -2.78
N MET A 37 3.57 -14.40 -2.23
CA MET A 37 4.05 -14.03 -0.91
C MET A 37 2.89 -13.63 -0.01
N HIS A 38 2.90 -14.15 1.21
CA HIS A 38 1.86 -13.86 2.18
C HIS A 38 2.47 -13.73 3.58
N ARG A 39 2.00 -12.74 4.33
CA ARG A 39 2.37 -12.55 5.73
C ARG A 39 1.15 -12.15 6.53
N ALA A 40 0.85 -12.88 7.59
CA ALA A 40 -0.24 -12.61 8.51
C ALA A 40 0.26 -11.81 9.73
N GLY A 41 -0.68 -11.26 10.49
CA GLY A 41 -0.38 -10.66 11.79
C GLY A 41 0.18 -9.25 11.75
N LEU A 42 0.15 -8.57 10.60
CA LEU A 42 0.57 -7.16 10.51
C LEU A 42 -0.52 -6.24 11.01
N SER A 43 -0.14 -5.23 11.79
CA SER A 43 -1.02 -4.18 12.30
C SER A 43 -0.69 -2.86 11.61
N LEU A 44 -1.74 -2.10 11.30
CA LEU A 44 -1.60 -0.74 10.78
C LEU A 44 -1.88 0.25 11.91
N ILE A 45 -1.02 1.25 12.04
CA ILE A 45 -1.17 2.32 13.03
C ILE A 45 -1.14 3.66 12.29
N LEU A 46 -2.07 4.55 12.65
CA LEU A 46 -2.05 5.93 12.18
C LEU A 46 -1.40 6.79 13.26
N GLN A 47 -0.42 7.60 12.87
CA GLN A 47 0.31 8.45 13.80
C GLN A 47 0.72 9.75 13.09
N GLY A 48 0.76 10.85 13.84
CA GLY A 48 1.31 12.10 13.32
C GLY A 48 2.83 11.97 13.19
N LEU A 49 3.32 12.17 11.96
CA LEU A 49 4.75 12.08 11.63
C LEU A 49 5.19 13.35 10.90
N PRO A 50 6.51 13.62 10.80
CA PRO A 50 6.99 14.71 9.97
C PRO A 50 6.50 14.58 8.52
N SER A 51 6.26 15.72 7.86
CA SER A 51 5.65 15.76 6.53
C SER A 51 6.49 15.06 5.44
N SER A 52 7.76 14.85 5.69
CA SER A 52 8.66 14.15 4.77
C SER A 52 8.49 12.62 4.79
N LEU A 53 7.71 12.10 5.73
CA LEU A 53 7.57 10.66 5.96
C LEU A 53 6.13 10.22 5.77
N GLY A 54 5.83 9.45 4.73
CA GLY A 54 4.48 8.95 4.46
C GLY A 54 4.10 7.77 5.33
N ALA A 55 5.01 6.83 5.50
CA ALA A 55 4.81 5.63 6.29
C ALA A 55 6.16 4.97 6.58
N TYR A 56 6.19 4.04 7.52
CA TYR A 56 7.37 3.21 7.74
C TYR A 56 6.99 1.86 8.36
N HIS A 57 7.88 0.91 8.19
CA HIS A 57 7.83 -0.41 8.83
C HIS A 57 9.09 -0.56 9.67
N ILE A 58 8.94 -0.92 10.94
CA ILE A 58 10.08 -1.20 11.82
C ILE A 58 10.56 -2.62 11.55
N LEU A 59 11.84 -2.74 11.16
CA LEU A 59 12.44 -4.02 10.80
C LEU A 59 12.28 -5.02 11.95
N GLY A 60 11.79 -6.22 11.61
CA GLY A 60 11.54 -7.27 12.60
C GLY A 60 10.25 -7.12 13.38
N SER A 61 9.49 -6.05 13.17
CA SER A 61 8.20 -5.86 13.84
C SER A 61 7.03 -6.26 12.93
N ASN A 62 5.83 -6.35 13.54
CA ASN A 62 4.58 -6.62 12.82
C ASN A 62 3.75 -5.34 12.66
N VAL A 63 4.39 -4.18 12.65
CA VAL A 63 3.68 -2.90 12.63
C VAL A 63 4.11 -2.06 11.44
N ILE A 64 3.13 -1.56 10.69
CA ILE A 64 3.32 -0.52 9.68
C ILE A 64 2.68 0.75 10.21
N VAL A 65 3.43 1.85 10.25
CA VAL A 65 2.95 3.14 10.72
C VAL A 65 2.72 4.06 9.54
N MET A 66 1.50 4.62 9.43
CA MET A 66 1.10 5.54 8.38
C MET A 66 1.03 6.96 8.94
N ASN A 67 1.44 7.95 8.15
CA ASN A 67 1.38 9.35 8.56
C ASN A 67 -0.05 9.89 8.40
N ARG A 68 -0.74 10.06 9.52
CA ARG A 68 -2.11 10.59 9.56
C ARG A 68 -2.21 11.98 8.91
N ALA A 69 -1.22 12.84 9.16
CA ALA A 69 -1.25 14.21 8.65
C ALA A 69 -1.25 14.24 7.11
N ILE A 70 -0.40 13.43 6.48
CA ILE A 70 -0.35 13.35 5.01
C ILE A 70 -1.64 12.76 4.46
N LEU A 71 -2.18 11.71 5.08
CA LEU A 71 -3.43 11.11 4.64
C LEU A 71 -4.58 12.11 4.71
N SER A 72 -4.63 12.94 5.75
CA SER A 72 -5.66 13.97 5.88
C SER A 72 -5.57 15.02 4.78
N ILE A 73 -4.35 15.42 4.42
CA ILE A 73 -4.13 16.40 3.34
C ILE A 73 -4.59 15.81 2.00
N ILE A 74 -4.18 14.59 1.69
CA ILE A 74 -4.52 13.96 0.42
C ILE A 74 -6.02 13.74 0.33
N LYS A 75 -6.66 13.31 1.42
CA LYS A 75 -8.10 13.11 1.46
C LYS A 75 -8.87 14.40 1.22
N ALA A 76 -8.34 15.54 1.67
CA ALA A 76 -9.00 16.85 1.50
C ALA A 76 -8.89 17.39 0.07
N TYR A 77 -7.81 17.08 -0.65
CA TYR A 77 -7.51 17.70 -1.95
C TYR A 77 -7.59 16.77 -3.15
N LYS A 78 -7.76 15.46 -2.92
CA LYS A 78 -7.77 14.46 -4.00
C LYS A 78 -9.09 13.70 -4.03
N SER A 79 -9.42 13.10 -5.17
CA SER A 79 -10.57 12.22 -5.28
C SER A 79 -10.38 10.96 -4.43
N SER A 80 -11.47 10.24 -4.17
CA SER A 80 -11.41 8.95 -3.46
C SER A 80 -10.52 7.95 -4.18
N GLU A 81 -10.56 7.94 -5.51
CA GLU A 81 -9.72 7.06 -6.32
C GLU A 81 -8.23 7.40 -6.15
N GLU A 82 -7.89 8.67 -6.21
CA GLU A 82 -6.51 9.11 -6.03
C GLU A 82 -6.00 8.83 -4.61
N TYR A 83 -6.85 9.05 -3.61
CA TYR A 83 -6.54 8.76 -2.21
C TYR A 83 -6.26 7.25 -2.02
N ASN A 84 -7.15 6.41 -2.54
CA ASN A 84 -7.00 4.96 -2.42
C ASN A 84 -5.77 4.46 -3.20
N SER A 85 -5.47 5.06 -4.35
CA SER A 85 -4.27 4.73 -5.12
C SER A 85 -3.00 5.05 -4.34
N TYR A 86 -2.97 6.21 -3.68
CA TYR A 86 -1.85 6.59 -2.83
C TYR A 86 -1.69 5.60 -1.67
N LEU A 87 -2.77 5.28 -0.98
CA LEU A 87 -2.75 4.30 0.11
C LEU A 87 -2.23 2.95 -0.36
N PHE A 88 -2.73 2.47 -1.48
CA PHE A 88 -2.30 1.19 -2.03
C PHE A 88 -0.79 1.18 -2.28
N MET A 89 -0.27 2.22 -2.92
CA MET A 89 1.15 2.32 -3.25
C MET A 89 2.02 2.32 -1.99
N VAL A 90 1.66 3.14 -1.00
CA VAL A 90 2.42 3.25 0.24
C VAL A 90 2.35 1.97 1.06
N LEU A 91 1.15 1.39 1.20
CA LEU A 91 0.98 0.14 1.94
C LEU A 91 1.69 -1.03 1.26
N ALA A 92 1.63 -1.10 -0.07
CA ALA A 92 2.35 -2.14 -0.82
C ALA A 92 3.85 -2.03 -0.59
N HIS A 93 4.40 -0.82 -0.64
CA HIS A 93 5.81 -0.55 -0.40
C HIS A 93 6.25 -1.06 0.99
N GLU A 94 5.52 -0.68 2.03
CA GLU A 94 5.84 -1.08 3.39
C GLU A 94 5.58 -2.57 3.64
N TYR A 95 4.53 -3.12 3.03
CA TYR A 95 4.24 -4.55 3.14
C TYR A 95 5.37 -5.39 2.53
N LEU A 96 5.88 -4.99 1.37
CA LEU A 96 7.02 -5.68 0.74
C LEU A 96 8.28 -5.61 1.60
N HIS A 97 8.55 -4.45 2.21
CA HIS A 97 9.66 -4.33 3.17
C HIS A 97 9.48 -5.28 4.35
N SER A 98 8.25 -5.54 4.77
CA SER A 98 7.98 -6.41 5.92
C SER A 98 8.41 -7.86 5.69
N PHE A 99 8.61 -8.29 4.44
CA PHE A 99 9.15 -9.62 4.12
C PHE A 99 10.68 -9.68 4.24
N GLY A 100 11.33 -8.61 4.68
CA GLY A 100 12.78 -8.55 4.79
C GLY A 100 13.47 -8.09 3.51
N ILE A 101 12.74 -7.60 2.53
CA ILE A 101 13.32 -7.04 1.30
C ILE A 101 13.78 -5.62 1.63
N LEU A 102 15.08 -5.43 1.86
CA LEU A 102 15.64 -4.16 2.31
C LEU A 102 16.03 -3.22 1.16
N ASP A 103 16.24 -3.76 -0.03
CA ASP A 103 16.62 -2.98 -1.20
C ASP A 103 15.44 -2.11 -1.66
N GLU A 104 15.55 -0.80 -1.46
CA GLU A 104 14.53 0.17 -1.86
C GLU A 104 14.22 0.12 -3.35
N PHE A 105 15.26 -0.04 -4.17
CA PHE A 105 15.08 -0.12 -5.62
C PHE A 105 14.23 -1.34 -6.01
N ARG A 106 14.51 -2.49 -5.39
CA ARG A 106 13.75 -3.71 -5.63
C ARG A 106 12.29 -3.57 -5.19
N VAL A 107 12.07 -3.04 -3.98
CA VAL A 107 10.71 -2.83 -3.45
C VAL A 107 9.95 -1.86 -4.33
N ARG A 108 10.59 -0.79 -4.77
CA ARG A 108 9.97 0.20 -5.67
C ARG A 108 9.54 -0.42 -6.98
N ASN A 109 10.40 -1.25 -7.58
CA ASN A 109 10.06 -1.94 -8.83
C ASN A 109 8.90 -2.94 -8.63
N MET A 110 8.91 -3.70 -7.54
CA MET A 110 7.81 -4.61 -7.22
C MET A 110 6.50 -3.85 -7.00
N THR A 111 6.55 -2.70 -6.34
CA THR A 111 5.38 -1.86 -6.13
C THR A 111 4.82 -1.36 -7.46
N TYR A 112 5.67 -0.93 -8.38
CA TYR A 112 5.24 -0.54 -9.73
C TYR A 112 4.57 -1.70 -10.45
N ASP A 113 5.11 -2.91 -10.34
CA ASP A 113 4.52 -4.10 -10.97
C ASP A 113 3.11 -4.37 -10.42
N LEU A 114 2.89 -4.16 -9.14
CA LEU A 114 1.57 -4.30 -8.53
C LEU A 114 0.58 -3.27 -9.06
N CYS A 115 1.04 -2.06 -9.31
CA CYS A 115 0.20 -0.94 -9.75
C CYS A 115 -0.05 -0.91 -11.26
N SER A 116 0.60 -1.78 -12.00
CA SER A 116 0.52 -1.79 -13.49
C SER A 116 -0.69 -2.54 -14.03
#